data_2c1e64a0fd250312be4b3d3e056c3bbe
#
_entry.id   2c1e64a0fd250312be4b3d3e056c3bbe
#
_cell.length_a   1.000
_cell.length_b   1.000
_cell.length_c   1.000
_cell.angle_alpha   90.00
_cell.angle_beta   90.00
_cell.angle_gamma   90.00
#
_symmetry.space_group_name_H-M   'P 1'
#
loop_
_entity.id
_entity.type
_entity.pdbx_description
1 polymer ?
#
loop_
_entity_poly.entity_id
_entity_poly.type
_entity_poly.pdbx_seq_one_letter_code
_entity_poly.pdbx_strand_id
1 'polypeptide(L)'
;MTENFGFTACRQLLQMFLAVIFFHCSEFVLVIAIHGKNNVTLRSLLISKNYALAMTCSLLEYFVEIYLFPGMKEHWVISNTGLVMVIVGETIRKLAIITAGRSFTHLIRRYPNDQHKLVTHGIYKYIRHPSYCGFLIWSVGTQIMLCNPVSTLAFAAIVWRFFKERIPYEEFFLRQFFGSGYEEYARRTNSGIPFIK
;
A
#
# COMPACT_ATOMS: atom_id res chain seq x y z
N MET A 1 -8.36 -20.25 29.19
CA MET A 1 -7.38 -19.35 28.53
C MET A 1 -6.88 -19.88 27.18
N THR A 2 -6.62 -21.16 27.02
CA THR A 2 -6.04 -21.75 25.80
C THR A 2 -6.96 -21.76 24.57
N GLU A 3 -8.28 -21.95 24.71
CA GLU A 3 -9.20 -22.04 23.58
C GLU A 3 -9.45 -20.68 22.91
N ASN A 4 -9.67 -19.60 23.68
CA ASN A 4 -9.86 -18.27 23.12
C ASN A 4 -8.62 -17.74 22.41
N PHE A 5 -7.44 -18.08 22.91
CA PHE A 5 -6.17 -17.72 22.32
C PHE A 5 -6.00 -18.35 20.92
N GLY A 6 -6.26 -19.63 20.78
CA GLY A 6 -6.20 -20.31 19.48
C GLY A 6 -7.12 -19.68 18.43
N PHE A 7 -8.33 -19.29 18.84
CA PHE A 7 -9.28 -18.63 17.94
C PHE A 7 -8.80 -17.25 17.48
N THR A 8 -8.30 -16.40 18.40
CA THR A 8 -7.80 -15.05 18.04
C THR A 8 -6.60 -15.12 17.12
N ALA A 9 -5.64 -16.00 17.41
CA ALA A 9 -4.46 -16.18 16.58
C ALA A 9 -4.82 -16.69 15.16
N CYS A 10 -5.68 -17.70 15.06
CA CYS A 10 -6.16 -18.18 13.76
C CYS A 10 -6.90 -17.10 12.97
N ARG A 11 -7.74 -16.30 13.64
CA ARG A 11 -8.44 -15.18 13.00
C ARG A 11 -7.48 -14.17 12.42
N GLN A 12 -6.49 -13.70 13.19
CA GLN A 12 -5.51 -12.71 12.74
C GLN A 12 -4.69 -13.20 11.55
N LEU A 13 -4.20 -14.43 11.59
CA LEU A 13 -3.47 -15.04 10.48
C LEU A 13 -4.33 -15.21 9.23
N LEU A 14 -5.58 -15.65 9.39
CA LEU A 14 -6.52 -15.76 8.27
C LEU A 14 -6.81 -14.40 7.65
N GLN A 15 -7.08 -13.37 8.47
CA GLN A 15 -7.30 -12.01 7.99
C GLN A 15 -6.08 -11.47 7.24
N MET A 16 -4.87 -11.72 7.76
CA MET A 16 -3.62 -11.33 7.09
C MET A 16 -3.47 -12.03 5.74
N PHE A 17 -3.69 -13.33 5.70
CA PHE A 17 -3.60 -14.12 4.47
C PHE A 17 -4.61 -13.63 3.42
N LEU A 18 -5.87 -13.41 3.82
CA LEU A 18 -6.90 -12.87 2.93
C LEU A 18 -6.57 -11.46 2.45
N ALA A 19 -6.06 -10.58 3.32
CA ALA A 19 -5.66 -9.23 2.95
C ALA A 19 -4.52 -9.23 1.91
N VAL A 20 -3.51 -10.08 2.10
CA VAL A 20 -2.37 -10.22 1.16
C VAL A 20 -2.84 -10.78 -0.19
N ILE A 21 -3.61 -11.86 -0.18
CA ILE A 21 -4.15 -12.43 -1.42
C ILE A 21 -5.01 -11.42 -2.15
N PHE A 22 -5.94 -10.77 -1.45
CA PHE A 22 -6.82 -9.78 -2.05
C PHE A 22 -6.03 -8.61 -2.66
N PHE A 23 -5.04 -8.09 -1.94
CA PHE A 23 -4.16 -7.02 -2.44
C PHE A 23 -3.51 -7.43 -3.76
N HIS A 24 -2.76 -8.52 -3.78
CA HIS A 24 -1.98 -8.91 -4.96
C HIS A 24 -2.86 -9.36 -6.15
N CYS A 25 -3.92 -10.12 -5.88
CA CYS A 25 -4.84 -10.57 -6.92
C CYS A 25 -5.62 -9.39 -7.54
N SER A 26 -6.12 -8.46 -6.71
CA SER A 26 -6.86 -7.31 -7.22
C SER A 26 -5.97 -6.34 -8.01
N GLU A 27 -4.70 -6.12 -7.58
CA GLU A 27 -3.72 -5.37 -8.37
C GLU A 27 -3.50 -6.01 -9.76
N PHE A 28 -3.30 -7.31 -9.78
CA PHE A 28 -3.09 -8.04 -11.02
C PHE A 28 -4.31 -7.97 -11.95
N VAL A 29 -5.51 -8.18 -11.42
CA VAL A 29 -6.76 -8.08 -12.18
C VAL A 29 -6.97 -6.66 -12.74
N LEU A 30 -6.72 -5.63 -11.94
CA LEU A 30 -6.84 -4.24 -12.40
C LEU A 30 -5.86 -3.90 -13.51
N VAL A 31 -4.61 -4.39 -13.43
CA VAL A 31 -3.64 -4.20 -14.54
C VAL A 31 -4.14 -4.87 -15.82
N ILE A 32 -4.69 -6.08 -15.75
CA ILE A 32 -5.30 -6.75 -16.91
C ILE A 32 -6.46 -5.93 -17.47
N ALA A 33 -7.35 -5.44 -16.61
CA ALA A 33 -8.54 -4.70 -17.02
C ALA A 33 -8.19 -3.36 -17.69
N ILE A 34 -7.17 -2.66 -17.18
CA ILE A 34 -6.79 -1.32 -17.63
C ILE A 34 -5.84 -1.36 -18.84
N HIS A 35 -4.85 -2.22 -18.81
CA HIS A 35 -3.76 -2.25 -19.80
C HIS A 35 -3.83 -3.42 -20.80
N GLY A 36 -4.74 -4.39 -20.57
CA GLY A 36 -4.88 -5.60 -21.38
C GLY A 36 -3.88 -6.70 -21.01
N LYS A 37 -4.22 -7.94 -21.37
CA LYS A 37 -3.46 -9.15 -21.00
C LYS A 37 -2.01 -9.15 -21.51
N ASN A 38 -1.76 -8.55 -22.67
CA ASN A 38 -0.43 -8.55 -23.30
C ASN A 38 0.63 -7.71 -22.55
N ASN A 39 0.19 -6.81 -21.66
CA ASN A 39 1.06 -5.92 -20.89
C ASN A 39 1.29 -6.39 -19.45
N VAL A 40 0.83 -7.60 -19.11
CA VAL A 40 0.90 -8.16 -17.78
C VAL A 40 2.07 -9.12 -17.65
N THR A 41 2.83 -8.99 -16.57
CA THR A 41 3.93 -9.90 -16.22
C THR A 41 3.78 -10.33 -14.76
N LEU A 42 4.51 -11.35 -14.33
CA LEU A 42 4.55 -11.74 -12.91
C LEU A 42 4.99 -10.59 -11.98
N ARG A 43 5.72 -9.60 -12.50
CA ARG A 43 6.07 -8.38 -11.74
C ARG A 43 4.84 -7.53 -11.41
N SER A 44 3.74 -7.68 -12.14
CA SER A 44 2.48 -7.00 -11.87
C SER A 44 1.80 -7.49 -10.57
N LEU A 45 2.21 -8.64 -10.04
CA LEU A 45 1.82 -9.11 -8.72
C LEU A 45 2.46 -8.31 -7.57
N LEU A 46 3.45 -7.46 -7.86
CA LEU A 46 4.15 -6.60 -6.87
C LEU A 46 4.88 -7.38 -5.76
N ILE A 47 5.16 -8.65 -5.96
CA ILE A 47 5.92 -9.48 -5.02
C ILE A 47 7.40 -9.34 -5.34
N SER A 48 8.13 -8.61 -4.49
CA SER A 48 9.58 -8.47 -4.57
C SER A 48 10.28 -9.27 -3.48
N LYS A 49 11.59 -9.50 -3.63
CA LYS A 49 12.40 -10.17 -2.58
C LYS A 49 12.34 -9.41 -1.25
N ASN A 50 12.41 -8.07 -1.29
CA ASN A 50 12.34 -7.24 -0.08
C ASN A 50 10.95 -7.31 0.57
N TYR A 51 9.88 -7.37 -0.24
CA TYR A 51 8.54 -7.59 0.28
C TYR A 51 8.41 -8.95 0.96
N ALA A 52 8.87 -10.02 0.32
CA ALA A 52 8.84 -11.37 0.89
C ALA A 52 9.64 -11.44 2.21
N LEU A 53 10.83 -10.81 2.25
CA LEU A 53 11.63 -10.72 3.47
C LEU A 53 10.88 -9.98 4.59
N ALA A 54 10.30 -8.82 4.30
CA ALA A 54 9.54 -8.05 5.29
C ALA A 54 8.36 -8.86 5.86
N MET A 55 7.61 -9.56 5.01
CA MET A 55 6.50 -10.41 5.43
C MET A 55 6.98 -11.61 6.26
N THR A 56 8.11 -12.21 5.92
CA THR A 56 8.72 -13.29 6.71
C THR A 56 9.15 -12.80 8.09
N CYS A 57 9.82 -11.64 8.18
CA CYS A 57 10.17 -11.05 9.48
C CYS A 57 8.93 -10.73 10.33
N SER A 58 7.88 -10.21 9.71
CA SER A 58 6.60 -9.96 10.37
C SER A 58 5.97 -11.24 10.97
N LEU A 59 5.97 -12.33 10.21
CA LEU A 59 5.46 -13.61 10.69
C LEU A 59 6.35 -14.20 11.79
N LEU A 60 7.68 -14.05 11.69
CA LEU A 60 8.58 -14.48 12.75
C LEU A 60 8.32 -13.71 14.06
N GLU A 61 8.18 -12.38 14.00
CA GLU A 61 7.79 -11.58 15.16
C GLU A 61 6.47 -12.08 15.75
N TYR A 62 5.46 -12.29 14.90
CA TYR A 62 4.15 -12.76 15.31
C TYR A 62 4.24 -14.09 16.09
N PHE A 63 4.98 -15.07 15.58
CA PHE A 63 5.13 -16.38 16.24
C PHE A 63 5.99 -16.31 17.50
N VAL A 64 7.03 -15.49 17.53
CA VAL A 64 7.82 -15.26 18.74
C VAL A 64 6.97 -14.64 19.84
N GLU A 65 6.15 -13.63 19.49
CA GLU A 65 5.28 -12.96 20.47
C GLU A 65 4.14 -13.85 20.95
N ILE A 66 3.59 -14.71 20.10
CA ILE A 66 2.63 -15.74 20.53
C ILE A 66 3.23 -16.62 21.60
N TYR A 67 4.47 -17.03 21.42
CA TYR A 67 5.14 -17.93 22.35
C TYR A 67 5.54 -17.23 23.65
N LEU A 68 6.10 -16.02 23.57
CA LEU A 68 6.64 -15.30 24.72
C LEU A 68 5.58 -14.44 25.46
N PHE A 69 4.66 -13.83 24.72
CA PHE A 69 3.71 -12.84 25.21
C PHE A 69 2.29 -13.07 24.66
N PRO A 70 1.67 -14.24 24.93
CA PRO A 70 0.38 -14.61 24.33
C PRO A 70 -0.73 -13.58 24.53
N GLY A 71 -0.77 -12.90 25.68
CA GLY A 71 -1.76 -11.86 25.97
C GLY A 71 -1.71 -10.64 25.06
N MET A 72 -0.57 -10.37 24.40
CA MET A 72 -0.49 -9.26 23.45
C MET A 72 -1.38 -9.46 22.21
N LYS A 73 -1.62 -10.69 21.80
CA LYS A 73 -2.44 -11.02 20.63
C LYS A 73 -3.95 -10.98 20.91
N GLU A 74 -4.34 -10.92 22.18
CA GLU A 74 -5.74 -10.87 22.60
C GLU A 74 -6.35 -9.46 22.56
N HIS A 75 -5.57 -8.43 22.21
CA HIS A 75 -6.05 -7.06 22.09
C HIS A 75 -6.89 -6.84 20.82
N TRP A 76 -8.11 -7.35 20.84
CA TRP A 76 -9.04 -7.31 19.71
C TRP A 76 -9.32 -5.89 19.17
N VAL A 77 -9.31 -4.87 20.03
CA VAL A 77 -9.51 -3.47 19.63
C VAL A 77 -8.36 -3.03 18.71
N ILE A 78 -7.11 -3.33 19.06
CA ILE A 78 -5.93 -3.01 18.26
C ILE A 78 -5.99 -3.78 16.93
N SER A 79 -6.25 -5.08 16.99
CA SER A 79 -6.36 -5.92 15.81
C SER A 79 -7.46 -5.44 14.84
N ASN A 80 -8.65 -5.11 15.35
CA ASN A 80 -9.74 -4.59 14.52
C ASN A 80 -9.43 -3.19 13.96
N THR A 81 -8.75 -2.33 14.71
CA THR A 81 -8.26 -1.04 14.18
C THR A 81 -7.31 -1.26 12.99
N GLY A 82 -6.38 -2.21 13.11
CA GLY A 82 -5.52 -2.61 12.00
C GLY A 82 -6.31 -3.12 10.79
N LEU A 83 -7.33 -3.95 11.01
CA LEU A 83 -8.21 -4.42 9.93
C LEU A 83 -8.95 -3.27 9.23
N VAL A 84 -9.47 -2.29 9.98
CA VAL A 84 -10.09 -1.09 9.39
C VAL A 84 -9.07 -0.32 8.56
N MET A 85 -7.83 -0.15 9.05
CA MET A 85 -6.77 0.50 8.28
C MET A 85 -6.45 -0.27 6.99
N VAL A 86 -6.40 -1.60 7.02
CA VAL A 86 -6.21 -2.44 5.83
C VAL A 86 -7.31 -2.17 4.80
N ILE A 87 -8.58 -2.17 5.21
CA ILE A 87 -9.72 -1.91 4.32
C ILE A 87 -9.67 -0.49 3.75
N VAL A 88 -9.39 0.51 4.57
CA VAL A 88 -9.29 1.92 4.15
C VAL A 88 -8.12 2.11 3.17
N GLY A 89 -6.94 1.57 3.50
CA GLY A 89 -5.76 1.66 2.65
C GLY A 89 -5.98 1.01 1.27
N GLU A 90 -6.58 -0.18 1.26
CA GLU A 90 -6.95 -0.89 0.05
C GLU A 90 -7.96 -0.09 -0.79
N THR A 91 -9.00 0.46 -0.17
CA THR A 91 -10.02 1.27 -0.84
C THR A 91 -9.41 2.51 -1.50
N ILE A 92 -8.59 3.27 -0.76
CA ILE A 92 -7.90 4.46 -1.28
C ILE A 92 -7.03 4.07 -2.49
N ARG A 93 -6.29 2.98 -2.39
CA ARG A 93 -5.42 2.50 -3.46
C ARG A 93 -6.20 2.09 -4.70
N LYS A 94 -7.28 1.33 -4.55
CA LYS A 94 -8.11 0.92 -5.70
C LYS A 94 -8.81 2.10 -6.36
N LEU A 95 -9.34 3.04 -5.57
CA LEU A 95 -9.90 4.27 -6.09
C LEU A 95 -8.86 5.06 -6.90
N ALA A 96 -7.62 5.13 -6.42
CA ALA A 96 -6.54 5.79 -7.16
C ALA A 96 -6.28 5.13 -8.51
N ILE A 97 -6.14 3.80 -8.54
CA ILE A 97 -5.88 3.04 -9.76
C ILE A 97 -7.02 3.18 -10.77
N ILE A 98 -8.25 3.03 -10.32
CA ILE A 98 -9.45 3.14 -11.17
C ILE A 98 -9.59 4.56 -11.71
N THR A 99 -9.40 5.59 -10.87
CA THR A 99 -9.50 6.99 -11.30
C THR A 99 -8.42 7.35 -12.33
N ALA A 100 -7.21 6.90 -12.14
CA ALA A 100 -6.12 7.18 -13.09
C ALA A 100 -6.20 6.34 -14.38
N GLY A 101 -6.84 5.17 -14.32
CA GLY A 101 -7.03 4.31 -15.48
C GLY A 101 -5.72 4.05 -16.22
N ARG A 102 -5.68 4.28 -17.54
CA ARG A 102 -4.49 4.06 -18.37
C ARG A 102 -3.28 4.94 -18.04
N SER A 103 -3.49 6.03 -17.31
CA SER A 103 -2.39 6.86 -16.80
C SER A 103 -1.66 6.22 -15.63
N PHE A 104 -2.29 5.28 -14.90
CA PHE A 104 -1.67 4.57 -13.79
C PHE A 104 -0.66 3.53 -14.27
N THR A 105 0.52 3.52 -13.67
CA THR A 105 1.53 2.46 -13.87
C THR A 105 2.28 2.18 -12.57
N HIS A 106 2.60 0.91 -12.30
CA HIS A 106 3.41 0.53 -11.14
C HIS A 106 4.88 0.97 -11.27
N LEU A 107 5.38 1.05 -12.49
CA LEU A 107 6.72 1.57 -12.78
C LEU A 107 6.62 3.04 -13.17
N ILE A 108 7.50 3.86 -12.64
CA ILE A 108 7.57 5.28 -13.00
C ILE A 108 7.91 5.39 -14.49
N ARG A 109 7.08 6.12 -15.23
CA ARG A 109 7.31 6.41 -16.63
C ARG A 109 8.45 7.43 -16.77
N ARG A 110 9.38 7.14 -17.67
CA ARG A 110 10.53 8.00 -17.97
C ARG A 110 10.42 8.69 -19.34
N TYR A 111 9.46 8.27 -20.15
CA TYR A 111 9.23 8.81 -21.49
C TYR A 111 7.76 9.18 -21.64
N PRO A 112 7.46 10.27 -22.39
CA PRO A 112 6.08 10.65 -22.67
C PRO A 112 5.36 9.55 -23.46
N ASN A 113 4.05 9.45 -23.24
CA ASN A 113 3.18 8.51 -23.93
C ASN A 113 1.80 9.16 -24.08
N ASP A 114 1.20 9.05 -25.27
CA ASP A 114 -0.10 9.68 -25.59
C ASP A 114 -1.25 9.26 -24.69
N GLN A 115 -1.15 8.07 -24.09
CA GLN A 115 -2.15 7.58 -23.12
C GLN A 115 -1.93 8.09 -21.70
N HIS A 116 -0.78 8.75 -21.42
CA HIS A 116 -0.44 9.26 -20.10
C HIS A 116 -0.93 10.71 -19.97
N LYS A 117 -2.07 10.88 -19.32
CA LYS A 117 -2.67 12.19 -19.05
C LYS A 117 -2.49 12.57 -17.58
N LEU A 118 -2.36 13.86 -17.32
CA LEU A 118 -2.36 14.38 -15.95
C LEU A 118 -3.78 14.21 -15.36
N VAL A 119 -3.86 13.42 -14.27
CA VAL A 119 -5.11 13.15 -13.56
C VAL A 119 -5.20 14.05 -12.35
N THR A 120 -6.21 14.92 -12.29
CA THR A 120 -6.41 15.92 -11.23
C THR A 120 -7.82 15.86 -10.63
N HIS A 121 -8.61 14.87 -11.01
CA HIS A 121 -10.01 14.68 -10.56
C HIS A 121 -10.14 13.46 -9.63
N GLY A 122 -11.36 13.24 -9.12
CA GLY A 122 -11.65 12.17 -8.17
C GLY A 122 -10.77 12.30 -6.92
N ILE A 123 -10.16 11.21 -6.48
CA ILE A 123 -9.29 11.20 -5.30
C ILE A 123 -8.02 12.05 -5.51
N TYR A 124 -7.55 12.23 -6.75
CA TYR A 124 -6.41 13.07 -7.09
C TYR A 124 -6.67 14.57 -6.90
N LYS A 125 -7.93 14.99 -6.76
CA LYS A 125 -8.26 16.37 -6.39
C LYS A 125 -7.76 16.72 -4.98
N TYR A 126 -7.64 15.74 -4.10
CA TYR A 126 -7.32 15.92 -2.68
C TYR A 126 -5.86 15.60 -2.36
N ILE A 127 -5.32 14.58 -2.99
CA ILE A 127 -3.94 14.12 -2.78
C ILE A 127 -3.30 13.69 -4.11
N ARG A 128 -2.00 14.02 -4.31
CA ARG A 128 -1.30 13.74 -5.58
C ARG A 128 -0.91 12.29 -5.75
N HIS A 129 -0.60 11.60 -4.63
CA HIS A 129 -0.15 10.21 -4.64
C HIS A 129 -1.07 9.30 -3.81
N PRO A 130 -2.38 9.22 -4.14
CA PRO A 130 -3.34 8.47 -3.33
C PRO A 130 -3.03 6.97 -3.29
N SER A 131 -2.49 6.41 -4.36
CA SER A 131 -2.06 5.01 -4.42
C SER A 131 -0.94 4.70 -3.42
N TYR A 132 0.00 5.64 -3.19
CA TYR A 132 1.07 5.49 -2.21
C TYR A 132 0.56 5.67 -0.78
N CYS A 133 -0.33 6.63 -0.58
CA CYS A 133 -1.01 6.82 0.70
C CYS A 133 -1.78 5.55 1.11
N GLY A 134 -2.58 4.99 0.20
CA GLY A 134 -3.30 3.74 0.43
C GLY A 134 -2.38 2.58 0.78
N PHE A 135 -1.25 2.43 0.08
CA PHE A 135 -0.29 1.37 0.37
C PHE A 135 0.40 1.56 1.73
N LEU A 136 0.75 2.79 2.12
CA LEU A 136 1.32 3.05 3.44
C LEU A 136 0.33 2.68 4.55
N ILE A 137 -0.93 3.11 4.44
CA ILE A 137 -1.98 2.79 5.41
C ILE A 137 -2.21 1.28 5.47
N TRP A 138 -2.31 0.62 4.32
CA TRP A 138 -2.50 -0.83 4.22
C TRP A 138 -1.35 -1.59 4.87
N SER A 139 -0.11 -1.25 4.55
CA SER A 139 1.07 -1.96 5.04
C SER A 139 1.24 -1.84 6.56
N VAL A 140 1.04 -0.64 7.12
CA VAL A 140 1.07 -0.42 8.58
C VAL A 140 -0.14 -1.11 9.24
N GLY A 141 -1.32 -0.99 8.63
CA GLY A 141 -2.55 -1.64 9.09
C GLY A 141 -2.42 -3.15 9.24
N THR A 142 -1.71 -3.83 8.32
CA THR A 142 -1.47 -5.27 8.43
C THR A 142 -0.69 -5.65 9.69
N GLN A 143 0.27 -4.82 10.11
CA GLN A 143 1.09 -5.07 11.30
C GLN A 143 0.34 -4.75 12.60
N ILE A 144 -0.47 -3.68 12.60
CA ILE A 144 -1.36 -3.36 13.73
C ILE A 144 -2.41 -4.47 13.88
N MET A 145 -2.96 -4.99 12.79
CA MET A 145 -3.92 -6.11 12.79
C MET A 145 -3.35 -7.37 13.44
N LEU A 146 -2.07 -7.64 13.21
CA LEU A 146 -1.33 -8.74 13.84
C LEU A 146 -0.88 -8.42 15.27
N CYS A 147 -1.08 -7.19 15.77
CA CYS A 147 -0.51 -6.70 17.03
C CYS A 147 1.01 -6.90 17.11
N ASN A 148 1.74 -6.59 16.03
CA ASN A 148 3.19 -6.68 15.90
C ASN A 148 3.83 -5.29 16.10
N PRO A 149 4.26 -4.88 17.28
CA PRO A 149 4.76 -3.52 17.52
C PRO A 149 6.05 -3.20 16.76
N VAL A 150 7.01 -4.12 16.70
CA VAL A 150 8.30 -3.89 16.02
C VAL A 150 8.09 -3.79 14.51
N SER A 151 7.36 -4.72 13.90
CA SER A 151 7.04 -4.66 12.47
C SER A 151 6.17 -3.44 12.14
N THR A 152 5.27 -3.00 13.02
CA THR A 152 4.49 -1.78 12.80
C THR A 152 5.40 -0.57 12.60
N LEU A 153 6.37 -0.36 13.49
CA LEU A 153 7.35 0.71 13.37
C LEU A 153 8.27 0.55 12.15
N ALA A 154 8.73 -0.68 11.91
CA ALA A 154 9.61 -0.99 10.79
C ALA A 154 8.90 -0.75 9.44
N PHE A 155 7.66 -1.23 9.26
CA PHE A 155 6.89 -1.02 8.05
C PHE A 155 6.57 0.47 7.84
N ALA A 156 6.18 1.19 8.90
CA ALA A 156 5.95 2.63 8.81
C ALA A 156 7.19 3.37 8.33
N ALA A 157 8.35 3.10 8.93
CA ALA A 157 9.62 3.77 8.60
C ALA A 157 10.12 3.40 7.19
N ILE A 158 10.14 2.10 6.84
CA ILE A 158 10.67 1.61 5.56
C ILE A 158 9.79 2.06 4.40
N VAL A 159 8.46 1.93 4.50
CA VAL A 159 7.54 2.33 3.43
C VAL A 159 7.49 3.85 3.28
N TRP A 160 7.53 4.60 4.39
CA TRP A 160 7.65 6.05 4.35
C TRP A 160 8.94 6.50 3.66
N ARG A 161 10.09 5.92 4.04
CA ARG A 161 11.39 6.21 3.40
C ARG A 161 11.37 5.89 1.91
N PHE A 162 10.81 4.76 1.53
CA PHE A 162 10.65 4.38 0.13
C PHE A 162 9.87 5.44 -0.66
N PHE A 163 8.76 5.97 -0.13
CA PHE A 163 8.00 7.01 -0.82
C PHE A 163 8.67 8.38 -0.76
N LYS A 164 9.43 8.68 0.30
CA LYS A 164 10.24 9.90 0.37
C LYS A 164 11.27 10.01 -0.77
N GLU A 165 11.82 8.88 -1.18
CA GLU A 165 12.77 8.82 -2.31
C GLU A 165 12.02 8.72 -3.67
N ARG A 166 10.92 8.00 -3.71
CA ARG A 166 10.17 7.71 -4.93
C ARG A 166 9.37 8.90 -5.45
N ILE A 167 8.68 9.64 -4.58
CA ILE A 167 7.79 10.75 -4.98
C ILE A 167 8.56 11.85 -5.71
N PRO A 168 9.68 12.41 -5.21
CA PRO A 168 10.42 13.43 -5.93
C PRO A 168 10.92 12.94 -7.30
N TYR A 169 11.32 11.66 -7.39
CA TYR A 169 11.77 11.07 -8.64
C TYR A 169 10.63 10.96 -9.67
N GLU A 170 9.43 10.55 -9.26
CA GLU A 170 8.26 10.50 -10.12
C GLU A 170 7.83 11.91 -10.54
N GLU A 171 7.76 12.85 -9.61
CA GLU A 171 7.36 14.23 -9.86
C GLU A 171 8.33 14.97 -10.80
N PHE A 172 9.61 14.62 -10.79
CA PHE A 172 10.56 15.12 -11.79
C PHE A 172 10.10 14.84 -13.22
N PHE A 173 9.68 13.60 -13.53
CA PHE A 173 9.17 13.26 -14.86
C PHE A 173 7.79 13.86 -15.13
N LEU A 174 6.90 13.93 -14.13
CA LEU A 174 5.59 14.55 -14.28
C LEU A 174 5.71 16.03 -14.63
N ARG A 175 6.70 16.76 -14.05
CA ARG A 175 7.02 18.14 -14.42
C ARG A 175 7.53 18.22 -15.86
N GLN A 176 8.36 17.29 -16.29
CA GLN A 176 8.83 17.26 -17.68
C GLN A 176 7.70 16.96 -18.68
N PHE A 177 6.75 16.10 -18.33
CA PHE A 177 5.67 15.72 -19.24
C PHE A 177 4.56 16.76 -19.33
N PHE A 178 4.21 17.39 -18.20
CA PHE A 178 3.03 18.24 -18.10
C PHE A 178 3.36 19.73 -17.81
N GLY A 179 4.61 20.09 -17.58
CA GLY A 179 5.08 21.45 -17.42
C GLY A 179 4.30 22.24 -16.36
N SER A 180 3.86 23.44 -16.75
CA SER A 180 3.12 24.38 -15.89
C SER A 180 1.81 23.77 -15.33
N GLY A 181 1.17 22.88 -16.07
CA GLY A 181 -0.05 22.21 -15.62
C GLY A 181 0.19 21.34 -14.38
N TYR A 182 1.32 20.62 -14.34
CA TYR A 182 1.68 19.86 -13.14
C TYR A 182 2.08 20.77 -11.98
N GLU A 183 2.84 21.84 -12.24
CA GLU A 183 3.26 22.82 -11.21
C GLU A 183 2.05 23.48 -10.53
N GLU A 184 1.07 23.88 -11.31
CA GLU A 184 -0.17 24.44 -10.76
C GLU A 184 -0.94 23.43 -9.90
N TYR A 185 -1.03 22.18 -10.37
CA TYR A 185 -1.65 21.08 -9.63
C TYR A 185 -0.89 20.80 -8.32
N ALA A 186 0.44 20.71 -8.35
CA ALA A 186 1.28 20.43 -7.19
C ALA A 186 1.22 21.52 -6.11
N ARG A 187 1.03 22.79 -6.51
CA ARG A 187 0.83 23.90 -5.57
C ARG A 187 -0.47 23.81 -4.78
N ARG A 188 -1.52 23.24 -5.37
CA ARG A 188 -2.86 23.18 -4.78
C ARG A 188 -3.14 21.90 -4.00
N THR A 189 -2.34 20.87 -4.22
CA THR A 189 -2.65 19.52 -3.74
C THR A 189 -1.45 18.92 -3.01
N ASN A 190 -1.66 18.40 -1.81
CA ASN A 190 -0.61 17.73 -1.03
C ASN A 190 -0.27 16.35 -1.60
N SER A 191 0.94 15.85 -1.29
CA SER A 191 1.35 14.49 -1.72
C SER A 191 0.47 13.38 -1.16
N GLY A 192 -0.05 13.54 0.05
CA GLY A 192 -0.79 12.54 0.80
C GLY A 192 0.08 11.70 1.75
N ILE A 193 1.40 11.88 1.71
CA ILE A 193 2.32 11.21 2.63
C ILE A 193 2.85 12.23 3.64
N PRO A 194 2.82 11.94 4.96
CA PRO A 194 3.30 12.86 5.98
C PRO A 194 4.73 13.35 5.71
N PHE A 195 4.96 14.64 5.85
CA PHE A 195 6.26 15.31 5.69
C PHE A 195 6.91 15.24 4.29
N ILE A 196 6.18 14.78 3.28
CA ILE A 196 6.60 14.79 1.88
C ILE A 196 5.74 15.84 1.14
N LYS A 197 6.40 16.90 0.66
CA LYS A 197 5.74 18.00 -0.05
C LYS A 197 5.60 17.71 -1.53
#